data_111968cc35eebe02c89f74bfe1423a04
#
_entry.id   111968cc35eebe02c89f74bfe1423a04
#
_cell.length_a   1.000
_cell.length_b   1.000
_cell.length_c   1.000
_cell.angle_alpha   90.00
_cell.angle_beta   90.00
_cell.angle_gamma   90.00
#
_symmetry.space_group_name_H-M   'P 1'
#
loop_
_entity.id
_entity.type
_entity.pdbx_description
1 polymer ?
#
loop_
_entity_poly.entity_id
_entity_poly.type
_entity_poly.pdbx_seq_one_letter_code
_entity_poly.pdbx_strand_id
1 'polypeptide(L)'
;MTVQLSAPMAFQRRVLIVEDDGFVRGLMTQVLTASDFDVRAASDVMEATTAFGAFDPDAVIVDIHLGPGPTGLELAQSLKVKSPGLAVLAVSNYPTAASAGISDQMPDDAAFVCKSALSTPGALIEALEASLTNSASSLRALQQQDSPLGQLTATQIDILRLIALGWSNAEIAEQRGSTQRSVEQMVHKIFRALGVKDDPRKNARVEAVKLYAEVFGIPAAAE
;
A
#
# COMPACT_ATOMS: atom_id res chain seq x y z
N MET A 1 55.52 9.91 -9.04
CA MET A 1 54.27 10.62 -8.68
C MET A 1 53.11 9.77 -9.09
N THR A 2 52.55 8.99 -8.16
CA THR A 2 51.42 8.08 -8.44
C THR A 2 50.16 8.91 -8.26
N VAL A 3 49.45 9.18 -9.36
CA VAL A 3 48.13 9.81 -9.33
C VAL A 3 47.15 8.76 -8.82
N GLN A 4 46.70 8.93 -7.60
CA GLN A 4 45.64 8.17 -6.99
C GLN A 4 44.34 8.63 -7.67
N LEU A 5 43.85 7.84 -8.66
CA LEU A 5 42.48 8.03 -9.19
C LEU A 5 41.52 7.82 -8.02
N SER A 6 40.92 8.91 -7.56
CA SER A 6 39.77 8.87 -6.65
C SER A 6 38.67 8.04 -7.34
N ALA A 7 38.20 6.98 -6.67
CA ALA A 7 37.05 6.21 -7.15
C ALA A 7 35.90 7.20 -7.40
N PRO A 8 35.10 7.00 -8.48
CA PRO A 8 33.94 7.84 -8.71
C PRO A 8 33.05 7.75 -7.46
N MET A 9 32.71 8.90 -6.89
CA MET A 9 31.69 8.95 -5.81
C MET A 9 30.43 8.30 -6.36
N ALA A 10 30.08 7.12 -5.84
CA ALA A 10 28.83 6.46 -6.19
C ALA A 10 27.72 7.45 -5.86
N PHE A 11 26.96 7.87 -6.86
CA PHE A 11 25.85 8.78 -6.69
C PHE A 11 24.77 8.00 -5.92
N GLN A 12 24.61 8.32 -4.64
CA GLN A 12 23.57 7.70 -3.82
C GLN A 12 22.20 8.20 -4.29
N ARG A 13 21.30 7.27 -4.59
CA ARG A 13 19.91 7.59 -4.91
C ARG A 13 19.21 8.15 -3.68
N ARG A 14 18.51 9.26 -3.85
CA ARG A 14 17.78 9.96 -2.79
C ARG A 14 16.33 9.48 -2.73
N VAL A 15 15.90 9.04 -1.57
CA VAL A 15 14.58 8.47 -1.37
C VAL A 15 13.85 9.23 -0.26
N LEU A 16 12.67 9.74 -0.56
CA LEU A 16 11.75 10.32 0.42
C LEU A 16 10.73 9.26 0.84
N ILE A 17 10.65 8.95 2.12
CA ILE A 17 9.63 8.08 2.71
C ILE A 17 8.55 8.95 3.33
N VAL A 18 7.27 8.64 3.04
CA VAL A 18 6.11 9.31 3.64
C VAL A 18 5.19 8.25 4.23
N GLU A 19 5.17 8.16 5.55
CA GLU A 19 4.48 7.11 6.31
C GLU A 19 4.12 7.66 7.69
N ASP A 20 2.85 7.59 8.09
CA ASP A 20 2.39 8.12 9.38
C ASP A 20 2.75 7.20 10.57
N ASP A 21 2.79 5.86 10.34
CA ASP A 21 3.26 4.92 11.35
C ASP A 21 4.77 5.07 11.60
N GLY A 22 5.13 5.54 12.80
CA GLY A 22 6.52 5.80 13.19
C GLY A 22 7.40 4.54 13.20
N PHE A 23 6.83 3.35 13.49
CA PHE A 23 7.58 2.10 13.48
C PHE A 23 7.88 1.64 12.05
N VAL A 24 6.88 1.65 11.17
CA VAL A 24 7.03 1.28 9.76
C VAL A 24 7.99 2.25 9.06
N ARG A 25 7.82 3.55 9.28
CA ARG A 25 8.70 4.60 8.76
C ARG A 25 10.16 4.39 9.18
N GLY A 26 10.39 4.12 10.48
CA GLY A 26 11.72 3.85 11.02
C GLY A 26 12.37 2.60 10.41
N LEU A 27 11.60 1.52 10.27
CA LEU A 27 12.07 0.27 9.67
C LEU A 27 12.46 0.46 8.19
N MET A 28 11.61 1.10 7.39
CA MET A 28 11.94 1.39 5.98
C MET A 28 13.19 2.27 5.86
N THR A 29 13.32 3.30 6.71
CA THR A 29 14.49 4.17 6.74
C THR A 29 15.74 3.37 7.03
N GLN A 30 15.73 2.51 8.04
CA GLN A 30 16.87 1.68 8.40
C GLN A 30 17.29 0.73 7.28
N VAL A 31 16.33 0.06 6.64
CA VAL A 31 16.58 -0.89 5.54
C VAL A 31 17.23 -0.17 4.36
N LEU A 32 16.67 0.96 3.92
CA LEU A 32 17.17 1.67 2.75
C LEU A 32 18.52 2.34 3.02
N THR A 33 18.73 2.91 4.20
CA THR A 33 20.03 3.50 4.57
C THR A 33 21.12 2.42 4.63
N ALA A 34 20.81 1.23 5.13
CA ALA A 34 21.73 0.09 5.13
C ALA A 34 22.07 -0.44 3.72
N SER A 35 21.27 -0.05 2.72
CA SER A 35 21.44 -0.42 1.30
C SER A 35 21.95 0.73 0.44
N ASP A 36 22.68 1.66 1.04
CA ASP A 36 23.36 2.79 0.40
C ASP A 36 22.43 3.82 -0.29
N PHE A 37 21.16 3.91 0.12
CA PHE A 37 20.29 5.02 -0.26
C PHE A 37 20.49 6.21 0.70
N ASP A 38 20.44 7.44 0.17
CA ASP A 38 20.27 8.65 0.98
C ASP A 38 18.77 8.84 1.24
N VAL A 39 18.36 8.78 2.53
CA VAL A 39 16.95 8.67 2.90
C VAL A 39 16.53 9.87 3.75
N ARG A 40 15.41 10.48 3.39
CA ARG A 40 14.63 11.35 4.26
C ARG A 40 13.25 10.74 4.51
N ALA A 41 12.74 10.97 5.71
CA ALA A 41 11.45 10.46 6.11
C ALA A 41 10.55 11.61 6.59
N ALA A 42 9.26 11.51 6.31
CA ALA A 42 8.21 12.44 6.69
C ALA A 42 7.02 11.65 7.25
N SER A 43 6.33 12.21 8.21
CA SER A 43 5.15 11.63 8.86
C SER A 43 3.81 12.03 8.22
N ASP A 44 3.83 13.10 7.44
CA ASP A 44 2.63 13.67 6.83
C ASP A 44 2.95 14.44 5.53
N VAL A 45 1.90 14.89 4.86
CA VAL A 45 1.98 15.61 3.58
C VAL A 45 2.73 16.94 3.70
N MET A 46 2.62 17.64 4.83
CA MET A 46 3.26 18.95 5.03
C MET A 46 4.76 18.80 5.20
N GLU A 47 5.19 17.86 6.05
CA GLU A 47 6.59 17.53 6.25
C GLU A 47 7.22 17.00 4.95
N ALA A 48 6.51 16.10 4.24
CA ALA A 48 6.94 15.57 2.96
C ALA A 48 7.14 16.65 1.89
N THR A 49 6.21 17.61 1.78
CA THR A 49 6.30 18.71 0.82
C THR A 49 7.50 19.60 1.11
N THR A 50 7.77 19.87 2.39
CA THR A 50 8.94 20.67 2.83
C THR A 50 10.23 19.93 2.54
N ALA A 51 10.29 18.64 2.89
CA ALA A 51 11.46 17.79 2.64
C ALA A 51 11.76 17.66 1.15
N PHE A 52 10.73 17.48 0.30
CA PHE A 52 10.88 17.33 -1.14
C PHE A 52 11.62 18.49 -1.79
N GLY A 53 11.24 19.74 -1.46
CA GLY A 53 11.87 20.92 -2.08
C GLY A 53 13.34 21.12 -1.72
N ALA A 54 13.78 20.66 -0.53
CA ALA A 54 15.16 20.79 -0.06
C ALA A 54 16.02 19.57 -0.40
N PHE A 55 15.41 18.41 -0.59
CA PHE A 55 16.11 17.12 -0.73
C PHE A 55 16.21 16.68 -2.20
N ASP A 56 15.28 17.09 -3.05
CA ASP A 56 15.21 16.74 -4.47
C ASP A 56 15.37 15.21 -4.70
N PRO A 57 14.41 14.39 -4.23
CA PRO A 57 14.54 12.94 -4.26
C PRO A 57 14.39 12.35 -5.67
N ASP A 58 15.07 11.23 -5.93
CA ASP A 58 14.92 10.41 -7.13
C ASP A 58 13.64 9.56 -7.08
N ALA A 59 13.23 9.17 -5.86
CA ALA A 59 12.03 8.38 -5.62
C ALA A 59 11.30 8.83 -4.35
N VAL A 60 9.98 8.60 -4.35
CA VAL A 60 9.14 8.69 -3.15
C VAL A 60 8.48 7.35 -2.88
N ILE A 61 8.60 6.86 -1.64
CA ILE A 61 7.78 5.78 -1.09
C ILE A 61 6.69 6.44 -0.26
N VAL A 62 5.44 6.21 -0.60
CA VAL A 62 4.33 6.91 0.04
C VAL A 62 3.22 5.95 0.46
N ASP A 63 2.86 5.98 1.76
CA ASP A 63 1.62 5.35 2.19
C ASP A 63 0.43 6.12 1.61
N ILE A 64 -0.51 5.38 1.06
CA ILE A 64 -1.75 5.95 0.50
C ILE A 64 -2.60 6.60 1.60
N HIS A 65 -2.58 6.06 2.82
CA HIS A 65 -3.38 6.49 3.95
C HIS A 65 -2.50 7.17 5.02
N LEU A 66 -2.35 8.48 4.95
CA LEU A 66 -1.52 9.30 5.85
C LEU A 66 -2.32 9.97 6.98
N GLY A 67 -3.38 9.30 7.49
CA GLY A 67 -4.23 9.86 8.52
C GLY A 67 -5.16 10.98 8.01
N PRO A 68 -5.54 11.95 8.84
CA PRO A 68 -6.46 13.03 8.47
C PRO A 68 -5.78 14.04 7.53
N GLY A 69 -6.44 14.38 6.42
CA GLY A 69 -5.93 15.34 5.43
C GLY A 69 -5.81 14.77 4.02
N PRO A 70 -4.96 15.37 3.17
CA PRO A 70 -4.71 14.85 1.83
C PRO A 70 -4.10 13.45 1.89
N THR A 71 -4.48 12.61 0.94
CA THR A 71 -3.96 11.25 0.80
C THR A 71 -2.52 11.25 0.28
N GLY A 72 -1.77 10.18 0.54
CA GLY A 72 -0.45 10.01 -0.05
C GLY A 72 -0.47 9.99 -1.57
N LEU A 73 -1.58 9.56 -2.17
CA LEU A 73 -1.75 9.56 -3.62
C LEU A 73 -1.88 10.98 -4.19
N GLU A 74 -2.66 11.86 -3.53
CA GLU A 74 -2.76 13.29 -3.91
C GLU A 74 -1.39 13.98 -3.76
N LEU A 75 -0.64 13.63 -2.71
CA LEU A 75 0.75 14.08 -2.56
C LEU A 75 1.60 13.60 -3.75
N ALA A 76 1.61 12.30 -4.05
CA ALA A 76 2.39 11.73 -5.15
C ALA A 76 2.09 12.40 -6.49
N GLN A 77 0.80 12.62 -6.82
CA GLN A 77 0.40 13.37 -8.01
C GLN A 77 0.97 14.79 -8.03
N SER A 78 0.87 15.51 -6.90
CA SER A 78 1.41 16.87 -6.77
C SER A 78 2.94 16.91 -6.96
N LEU A 79 3.66 15.92 -6.41
CA LEU A 79 5.11 15.81 -6.56
C LEU A 79 5.52 15.46 -7.99
N LYS A 80 4.77 14.57 -8.66
CA LYS A 80 4.97 14.23 -10.09
C LYS A 80 4.81 15.42 -11.01
N VAL A 81 3.85 16.31 -10.73
CA VAL A 81 3.69 17.57 -11.51
C VAL A 81 4.93 18.45 -11.38
N LYS A 82 5.55 18.50 -10.19
CA LYS A 82 6.77 19.30 -9.94
C LYS A 82 8.03 18.63 -10.48
N SER A 83 8.11 17.31 -10.44
CA SER A 83 9.24 16.51 -10.93
C SER A 83 8.71 15.30 -11.72
N PRO A 84 8.50 15.43 -13.04
CA PRO A 84 7.96 14.34 -13.86
C PRO A 84 8.80 13.05 -13.85
N GLY A 85 10.10 13.17 -13.62
CA GLY A 85 11.04 12.03 -13.51
C GLY A 85 11.05 11.33 -12.15
N LEU A 86 10.32 11.83 -11.15
CA LEU A 86 10.25 11.23 -9.82
C LEU A 86 9.66 9.82 -9.90
N ALA A 87 10.37 8.81 -9.39
CA ALA A 87 9.79 7.47 -9.23
C ALA A 87 8.82 7.48 -8.04
N VAL A 88 7.65 6.85 -8.21
CA VAL A 88 6.64 6.75 -7.16
C VAL A 88 6.38 5.30 -6.83
N LEU A 89 6.60 4.92 -5.56
CA LEU A 89 6.21 3.64 -4.98
C LEU A 89 5.09 3.88 -3.98
N ALA A 90 3.85 3.65 -4.39
CA ALA A 90 2.70 3.72 -3.49
C ALA A 90 2.61 2.43 -2.67
N VAL A 91 2.54 2.58 -1.36
CA VAL A 91 2.45 1.47 -0.41
C VAL A 91 1.09 1.50 0.27
N SER A 92 0.48 0.35 0.50
CA SER A 92 -0.84 0.27 1.13
C SER A 92 -1.04 -1.06 1.84
N ASN A 93 -1.97 -1.08 2.79
CA ASN A 93 -2.46 -2.33 3.36
C ASN A 93 -3.37 -3.12 2.39
N TYR A 94 -3.92 -2.46 1.36
CA TYR A 94 -4.73 -3.14 0.36
C TYR A 94 -3.88 -3.98 -0.60
N PRO A 95 -4.35 -5.18 -1.02
CA PRO A 95 -3.58 -6.08 -1.88
C PRO A 95 -3.29 -5.50 -3.26
N THR A 96 -4.19 -4.70 -3.81
CA THR A 96 -4.07 -4.09 -5.15
C THR A 96 -4.60 -2.66 -5.17
N ALA A 97 -4.18 -1.86 -6.13
CA ALA A 97 -4.73 -0.52 -6.36
C ALA A 97 -6.24 -0.55 -6.65
N ALA A 98 -6.73 -1.59 -7.34
CA ALA A 98 -8.16 -1.80 -7.61
C ALA A 98 -8.94 -2.05 -6.31
N SER A 99 -8.41 -2.89 -5.41
CA SER A 99 -9.02 -3.15 -4.12
C SER A 99 -8.97 -1.96 -3.16
N ALA A 100 -8.00 -1.07 -3.34
CA ALA A 100 -7.94 0.22 -2.66
C ALA A 100 -8.88 1.29 -3.29
N GLY A 101 -9.45 1.02 -4.47
CA GLY A 101 -10.33 1.94 -5.18
C GLY A 101 -9.62 3.14 -5.82
N ILE A 102 -8.33 3.02 -6.09
CA ILE A 102 -7.46 4.13 -6.54
C ILE A 102 -6.84 3.91 -7.93
N SER A 103 -7.21 2.85 -8.64
CA SER A 103 -6.59 2.50 -9.94
C SER A 103 -6.58 3.67 -10.93
N ASP A 104 -7.69 4.41 -11.01
CA ASP A 104 -7.85 5.53 -11.94
C ASP A 104 -7.15 6.82 -11.48
N GLN A 105 -6.65 6.82 -10.24
CA GLN A 105 -5.96 7.95 -9.62
C GLN A 105 -4.45 7.77 -9.57
N MET A 106 -3.96 6.55 -9.82
CA MET A 106 -2.51 6.27 -9.83
C MET A 106 -1.85 6.96 -11.02
N PRO A 107 -0.68 7.61 -10.84
CA PRO A 107 0.14 8.00 -11.99
C PRO A 107 0.49 6.77 -12.84
N ASP A 108 0.51 6.92 -14.18
CA ASP A 108 0.70 5.81 -15.12
C ASP A 108 1.98 5.00 -14.89
N ASP A 109 3.03 5.66 -14.40
CA ASP A 109 4.35 5.10 -14.14
C ASP A 109 4.60 4.84 -12.64
N ALA A 110 3.59 4.99 -11.78
CA ALA A 110 3.72 4.68 -10.37
C ALA A 110 3.62 3.17 -10.10
N ALA A 111 4.47 2.68 -9.22
CA ALA A 111 4.37 1.34 -8.68
C ALA A 111 3.41 1.30 -7.50
N PHE A 112 2.71 0.18 -7.34
CA PHE A 112 1.88 -0.12 -6.17
C PHE A 112 2.37 -1.40 -5.51
N VAL A 113 2.50 -1.39 -4.19
CA VAL A 113 2.88 -2.56 -3.41
C VAL A 113 2.05 -2.66 -2.12
N CYS A 114 1.58 -3.88 -1.83
CA CYS A 114 0.95 -4.16 -0.54
C CYS A 114 2.01 -4.20 0.58
N LYS A 115 1.75 -3.59 1.74
CA LYS A 115 2.67 -3.61 2.90
C LYS A 115 3.02 -5.02 3.34
N SER A 116 2.10 -5.98 3.25
CA SER A 116 2.35 -7.39 3.58
C SER A 116 3.39 -8.06 2.65
N ALA A 117 3.57 -7.55 1.43
CA ALA A 117 4.59 -8.01 0.49
C ALA A 117 5.99 -7.55 0.88
N LEU A 118 6.10 -6.45 1.61
CA LEU A 118 7.38 -5.88 2.07
C LEU A 118 7.87 -6.57 3.36
N SER A 119 7.61 -7.87 3.52
CA SER A 119 7.91 -8.66 4.72
C SER A 119 9.41 -8.90 4.93
N THR A 120 10.25 -8.63 3.95
CA THR A 120 11.71 -8.74 4.02
C THR A 120 12.40 -7.47 3.54
N PRO A 121 13.60 -7.16 4.05
CA PRO A 121 14.40 -6.03 3.55
C PRO A 121 14.60 -6.06 2.03
N GLY A 122 14.88 -7.23 1.47
CA GLY A 122 15.08 -7.41 0.03
C GLY A 122 13.86 -7.04 -0.79
N ALA A 123 12.65 -7.38 -0.34
CA ALA A 123 11.42 -7.06 -1.05
C ALA A 123 11.18 -5.54 -1.17
N LEU A 124 11.51 -4.76 -0.14
CA LEU A 124 11.44 -3.30 -0.20
C LEU A 124 12.42 -2.72 -1.22
N ILE A 125 13.66 -3.21 -1.22
CA ILE A 125 14.70 -2.78 -2.16
C ILE A 125 14.31 -3.10 -3.59
N GLU A 126 13.89 -4.35 -3.87
CA GLU A 126 13.42 -4.77 -5.19
C GLU A 126 12.25 -3.93 -5.69
N ALA A 127 11.28 -3.62 -4.83
CA ALA A 127 10.15 -2.77 -5.16
C ALA A 127 10.59 -1.34 -5.54
N LEU A 128 11.50 -0.77 -4.76
CA LEU A 128 12.05 0.56 -5.02
C LEU A 128 12.86 0.61 -6.32
N GLU A 129 13.76 -0.37 -6.55
CA GLU A 129 14.56 -0.46 -7.77
C GLU A 129 13.68 -0.66 -9.01
N ALA A 130 12.63 -1.47 -8.93
CA ALA A 130 11.66 -1.64 -9.99
C ALA A 130 10.94 -0.33 -10.33
N SER A 131 10.60 0.48 -9.33
CA SER A 131 10.03 1.80 -9.50
C SER A 131 11.01 2.78 -10.14
N LEU A 132 12.26 2.83 -9.68
CA LEU A 132 13.32 3.70 -10.21
C LEU A 132 13.69 3.38 -11.67
N THR A 133 13.63 2.12 -12.06
CA THR A 133 13.96 1.68 -13.43
C THR A 133 12.74 1.71 -14.36
N ASN A 134 11.57 2.03 -13.85
CA ASN A 134 10.29 1.97 -14.58
C ASN A 134 10.12 0.63 -15.35
N SER A 135 10.55 -0.46 -14.73
CA SER A 135 10.49 -1.80 -15.34
C SER A 135 9.07 -2.36 -15.27
N ALA A 136 8.32 -2.23 -16.36
CA ALA A 136 6.93 -2.70 -16.44
C ALA A 136 6.76 -4.19 -16.07
N SER A 137 7.76 -5.03 -16.34
CA SER A 137 7.75 -6.45 -15.96
C SER A 137 7.92 -6.66 -14.46
N SER A 138 8.85 -5.93 -13.83
CA SER A 138 9.09 -5.98 -12.38
C SER A 138 7.93 -5.38 -11.60
N LEU A 139 7.37 -4.27 -12.07
CA LEU A 139 6.18 -3.64 -11.46
C LEU A 139 4.96 -4.57 -11.51
N ARG A 140 4.76 -5.28 -12.62
CA ARG A 140 3.68 -6.28 -12.73
C ARG A 140 3.89 -7.47 -11.80
N ALA A 141 5.12 -7.94 -11.61
CA ALA A 141 5.44 -9.03 -10.68
C ALA A 141 5.14 -8.64 -9.23
N LEU A 142 5.39 -7.38 -8.85
CA LEU A 142 5.07 -6.85 -7.52
C LEU A 142 3.55 -6.71 -7.29
N GLN A 143 2.79 -6.42 -8.37
CA GLN A 143 1.33 -6.28 -8.33
C GLN A 143 0.58 -7.63 -8.36
N GLN A 144 1.22 -8.68 -8.88
CA GLN A 144 0.65 -10.03 -9.00
C GLN A 144 0.82 -10.85 -7.72
N GLN A 145 0.53 -10.28 -6.57
CA GLN A 145 0.35 -11.11 -5.40
C GLN A 145 -1.01 -11.81 -5.51
N ASP A 146 -0.99 -13.14 -5.59
CA ASP A 146 -2.16 -14.02 -5.58
C ASP A 146 -2.90 -14.00 -4.22
N SER A 147 -3.24 -12.81 -3.74
CA SER A 147 -4.09 -12.67 -2.58
C SER A 147 -5.54 -12.84 -3.02
N PRO A 148 -6.31 -13.76 -2.44
CA PRO A 148 -7.75 -13.86 -2.69
C PRO A 148 -8.48 -12.53 -2.49
N LEU A 149 -7.97 -11.67 -1.58
CA LEU A 149 -8.49 -10.32 -1.32
C LEU A 149 -8.24 -9.35 -2.48
N GLY A 150 -7.22 -9.58 -3.31
CA GLY A 150 -6.91 -8.75 -4.48
C GLY A 150 -8.01 -8.75 -5.55
N GLN A 151 -8.90 -9.74 -5.53
CA GLN A 151 -10.06 -9.83 -6.42
C GLN A 151 -11.27 -9.04 -5.92
N LEU A 152 -11.23 -8.54 -4.67
CA LEU A 152 -12.32 -7.79 -4.07
C LEU A 152 -12.21 -6.30 -4.41
N THR A 153 -13.35 -5.66 -4.63
CA THR A 153 -13.43 -4.19 -4.74
C THR A 153 -13.28 -3.54 -3.36
N ALA A 154 -12.95 -2.23 -3.32
CA ALA A 154 -12.88 -1.45 -2.09
C ALA A 154 -14.16 -1.62 -1.24
N THR A 155 -15.34 -1.50 -1.85
CA THR A 155 -16.62 -1.71 -1.15
C THR A 155 -16.76 -3.11 -0.55
N GLN A 156 -16.26 -4.14 -1.22
CA GLN A 156 -16.30 -5.52 -0.72
C GLN A 156 -15.33 -5.70 0.44
N ILE A 157 -14.16 -5.08 0.39
CA ILE A 157 -13.19 -5.08 1.50
C ILE A 157 -13.76 -4.34 2.72
N ASP A 158 -14.44 -3.20 2.53
CA ASP A 158 -15.10 -2.49 3.62
C ASP A 158 -16.17 -3.34 4.31
N ILE A 159 -17.01 -4.02 3.53
CA ILE A 159 -18.01 -4.96 4.09
C ILE A 159 -17.31 -6.11 4.83
N LEU A 160 -16.23 -6.66 4.27
CA LEU A 160 -15.46 -7.72 4.91
C LEU A 160 -14.81 -7.24 6.22
N ARG A 161 -14.36 -5.98 6.29
CA ARG A 161 -13.87 -5.34 7.52
C ARG A 161 -14.96 -5.28 8.60
N LEU A 162 -16.17 -4.86 8.23
CA LEU A 162 -17.30 -4.81 9.18
C LEU A 162 -17.68 -6.23 9.66
N ILE A 163 -17.58 -7.23 8.78
CA ILE A 163 -17.74 -8.64 9.15
C ILE A 163 -16.65 -9.07 10.15
N ALA A 164 -15.40 -8.65 9.94
CA ALA A 164 -14.28 -8.97 10.83
C ALA A 164 -14.39 -8.28 12.20
N LEU A 165 -15.07 -7.12 12.27
CA LEU A 165 -15.47 -6.45 13.52
C LEU A 165 -16.65 -7.14 14.23
N GLY A 166 -17.24 -8.20 13.65
CA GLY A 166 -18.34 -8.95 14.26
C GLY A 166 -19.74 -8.43 13.94
N TRP A 167 -19.86 -7.43 13.08
CA TRP A 167 -21.18 -6.84 12.74
C TRP A 167 -22.07 -7.81 11.99
N SER A 168 -23.37 -7.80 12.32
CA SER A 168 -24.38 -8.55 11.58
C SER A 168 -24.72 -7.90 10.23
N ASN A 169 -25.32 -8.65 9.31
CA ASN A 169 -25.73 -8.08 8.01
C ASN A 169 -26.77 -6.97 8.16
N ALA A 170 -27.59 -7.00 9.22
CA ALA A 170 -28.57 -5.96 9.52
C ALA A 170 -27.88 -4.66 9.93
N GLU A 171 -26.92 -4.72 10.84
CA GLU A 171 -26.14 -3.57 11.30
C GLU A 171 -25.29 -2.98 10.17
N ILE A 172 -24.67 -3.82 9.32
CA ILE A 172 -23.93 -3.36 8.14
C ILE A 172 -24.87 -2.62 7.18
N ALA A 173 -26.10 -3.11 7.01
CA ALA A 173 -27.09 -2.47 6.16
C ALA A 173 -27.50 -1.09 6.69
N GLU A 174 -27.74 -0.99 7.99
CA GLU A 174 -28.08 0.26 8.67
C GLU A 174 -26.96 1.29 8.52
N GLN A 175 -25.71 0.90 8.87
CA GLN A 175 -24.54 1.79 8.75
C GLN A 175 -24.32 2.32 7.33
N ARG A 176 -24.60 1.49 6.32
CA ARG A 176 -24.40 1.84 4.91
C ARG A 176 -25.62 2.48 4.24
N GLY A 177 -26.71 2.70 4.97
CA GLY A 177 -27.95 3.23 4.38
C GLY A 177 -28.51 2.32 3.27
N SER A 178 -28.36 0.99 3.39
CA SER A 178 -28.76 -0.01 2.39
C SER A 178 -29.74 -1.02 2.97
N THR A 179 -30.20 -1.98 2.16
CA THR A 179 -31.07 -3.05 2.65
C THR A 179 -30.27 -4.27 3.09
N GLN A 180 -30.74 -4.99 4.11
CA GLN A 180 -30.14 -6.25 4.55
C GLN A 180 -29.97 -7.24 3.40
N ARG A 181 -30.96 -7.33 2.50
CA ARG A 181 -30.90 -8.20 1.31
C ARG A 181 -29.74 -7.83 0.36
N SER A 182 -29.48 -6.52 0.20
CA SER A 182 -28.35 -6.04 -0.61
C SER A 182 -27.01 -6.45 0.01
N VAL A 183 -26.90 -6.31 1.35
CA VAL A 183 -25.70 -6.74 2.08
C VAL A 183 -25.52 -8.26 1.99
N GLU A 184 -26.57 -9.05 2.17
CA GLU A 184 -26.53 -10.52 2.03
C GLU A 184 -26.02 -10.94 0.65
N GLN A 185 -26.52 -10.30 -0.42
CA GLN A 185 -26.03 -10.55 -1.77
C GLN A 185 -24.55 -10.18 -1.94
N MET A 186 -24.11 -9.09 -1.34
CA MET A 186 -22.71 -8.67 -1.39
C MET A 186 -21.82 -9.63 -0.62
N VAL A 187 -22.20 -10.02 0.60
CA VAL A 187 -21.52 -11.04 1.41
C VAL A 187 -21.37 -12.36 0.65
N HIS A 188 -22.43 -12.78 -0.05
CA HIS A 188 -22.39 -13.96 -0.90
C HIS A 188 -21.37 -13.85 -2.04
N LYS A 189 -21.30 -12.66 -2.70
CA LYS A 189 -20.30 -12.40 -3.75
C LYS A 189 -18.87 -12.43 -3.18
N ILE A 190 -18.67 -11.82 -2.00
CA ILE A 190 -17.38 -11.81 -1.30
C ILE A 190 -16.94 -13.26 -1.01
N PHE A 191 -17.80 -14.07 -0.38
CA PHE A 191 -17.45 -15.45 -0.03
C PHE A 191 -17.16 -16.33 -1.25
N ARG A 192 -17.86 -16.08 -2.37
CA ARG A 192 -17.56 -16.74 -3.64
C ARG A 192 -16.19 -16.33 -4.18
N ALA A 193 -15.90 -15.03 -4.20
CA ALA A 193 -14.60 -14.52 -4.68
C ALA A 193 -13.44 -15.05 -3.84
N LEU A 194 -13.63 -15.19 -2.52
CA LEU A 194 -12.64 -15.75 -1.61
C LEU A 194 -12.53 -17.28 -1.65
N GLY A 195 -13.42 -17.98 -2.37
CA GLY A 195 -13.43 -19.44 -2.43
C GLY A 195 -13.81 -20.13 -1.10
N VAL A 196 -14.40 -19.39 -0.14
CA VAL A 196 -14.70 -19.93 1.21
C VAL A 196 -16.07 -20.59 1.35
N LYS A 197 -16.86 -20.59 0.28
CA LYS A 197 -18.28 -21.02 0.34
C LYS A 197 -18.47 -22.54 0.24
N ASP A 198 -17.54 -23.27 -0.32
CA ASP A 198 -17.78 -24.60 -0.85
C ASP A 198 -17.38 -25.75 0.10
N ASP A 199 -16.85 -25.46 1.31
CA ASP A 199 -16.57 -26.51 2.31
C ASP A 199 -17.68 -26.55 3.38
N PRO A 200 -18.56 -27.56 3.35
CA PRO A 200 -19.66 -27.69 4.31
C PRO A 200 -19.20 -27.92 5.76
N ARG A 201 -17.92 -28.23 5.98
CA ARG A 201 -17.33 -28.45 7.30
C ARG A 201 -16.86 -27.15 7.94
N LYS A 202 -16.84 -26.03 7.19
CA LYS A 202 -16.30 -24.74 7.65
C LYS A 202 -17.39 -23.67 7.59
N ASN A 203 -17.29 -22.73 8.54
CA ASN A 203 -18.13 -21.54 8.50
C ASN A 203 -17.48 -20.50 7.56
N ALA A 204 -18.12 -20.22 6.43
CA ALA A 204 -17.62 -19.30 5.42
C ALA A 204 -17.30 -17.89 5.98
N ARG A 205 -18.10 -17.41 6.95
CA ARG A 205 -17.87 -16.12 7.59
C ARG A 205 -16.57 -16.11 8.40
N VAL A 206 -16.31 -17.18 9.15
CA VAL A 206 -15.07 -17.32 9.93
C VAL A 206 -13.83 -17.44 9.02
N GLU A 207 -13.95 -18.23 7.95
CA GLU A 207 -12.83 -18.37 6.99
C GLU A 207 -12.53 -17.03 6.29
N ALA A 208 -13.56 -16.27 5.90
CA ALA A 208 -13.39 -14.96 5.32
C ALA A 208 -12.71 -13.96 6.28
N VAL A 209 -13.07 -14.00 7.58
CA VAL A 209 -12.42 -13.19 8.62
C VAL A 209 -10.95 -13.56 8.80
N LYS A 210 -10.60 -14.86 8.74
CA LYS A 210 -9.20 -15.29 8.80
C LYS A 210 -8.37 -14.73 7.64
N LEU A 211 -8.88 -14.84 6.41
CA LEU A 211 -8.22 -14.28 5.23
C LEU A 211 -8.05 -12.75 5.35
N TYR A 212 -9.06 -12.06 5.88
CA TYR A 212 -8.94 -10.63 6.17
C TYR A 212 -7.83 -10.36 7.19
N ALA A 213 -7.83 -11.10 8.31
CA ALA A 213 -6.85 -10.89 9.38
C ALA A 213 -5.40 -11.24 8.98
N GLU A 214 -5.20 -12.16 8.04
CA GLU A 214 -3.88 -12.48 7.47
C GLU A 214 -3.27 -11.29 6.72
N VAL A 215 -4.10 -10.47 6.06
CA VAL A 215 -3.64 -9.33 5.26
C VAL A 215 -3.64 -8.02 6.05
N PHE A 216 -4.71 -7.74 6.80
CA PHE A 216 -4.94 -6.45 7.46
C PHE A 216 -4.73 -6.48 8.98
N GLY A 217 -4.52 -7.67 9.56
CA GLY A 217 -4.61 -7.84 11.01
C GLY A 217 -6.08 -7.88 11.50
N ILE A 218 -6.26 -8.05 12.80
CA ILE A 218 -7.58 -8.00 13.42
C ILE A 218 -7.96 -6.53 13.60
N PRO A 219 -9.09 -6.06 13.02
CA PRO A 219 -9.48 -4.67 13.16
C PRO A 219 -9.81 -4.34 14.62
N ALA A 220 -9.27 -3.24 15.13
CA ALA A 220 -9.69 -2.71 16.43
C ALA A 220 -11.15 -2.20 16.31
N ALA A 221 -11.96 -2.48 17.34
CA ALA A 221 -13.28 -1.86 17.44
C ALA A 221 -13.08 -0.32 17.49
N ALA A 222 -13.77 0.40 16.61
CA ALA A 222 -13.85 1.85 16.75
C ALA A 222 -14.64 2.16 18.04
N GLU A 223 -14.04 2.93 18.95
CA GLU A 223 -14.72 3.50 20.10
C GLU A 223 -15.78 4.52 19.68
#